data_ee7651a47a7ca4433de0f06a29b5c1e4
#
_entry.id   ee7651a47a7ca4433de0f06a29b5c1e4
#
_cell.length_a   1.000
_cell.length_b   1.000
_cell.length_c   1.000
_cell.angle_alpha   90.00
_cell.angle_beta   90.00
_cell.angle_gamma   90.00
#
_symmetry.space_group_name_H-M   'P 1'
#
loop_
_entity.id
_entity.type
_entity.pdbx_description
1 polymer ?
#
loop_
_entity_poly.entity_id
_entity_poly.type
_entity_poly.pdbx_seq_one_letter_code
_entity_poly.pdbx_strand_id
1 'polypeptide(L)'
;MCIRDSSWMSLTEGDSDLWTYQANQSTSYTQWFWFFAGASPNTTYTNNWWNGTYDGVGSCNEAIALAGYAPYKTEAERNAKVAEARFLRAIYYFNAVEQFGGVTMLTEPETTLNYAPERTDPLTIYKEVIIPDLEYAVEWLAVGTHATTCLLYTSDAADE
;
A
#
# COMPACT_ATOMS: atom_id res chain seq x y z
N MET A 1 10.22 -1.91 -8.47
CA MET A 1 9.10 -1.18 -7.87
C MET A 1 8.43 -0.17 -8.81
N CYS A 2 8.69 -0.17 -10.08
CA CYS A 2 8.32 0.96 -10.94
C CYS A 2 7.11 0.76 -11.87
N ILE A 3 6.39 -0.36 -11.84
CA ILE A 3 5.33 -0.64 -12.85
C ILE A 3 3.91 -0.43 -12.31
N ARG A 4 3.73 -0.27 -11.00
CA ARG A 4 2.41 0.00 -10.40
C ARG A 4 2.13 1.49 -10.17
N ASP A 5 3.13 2.33 -10.31
CA ASP A 5 3.06 3.76 -9.98
C ASP A 5 2.12 4.54 -10.90
N SER A 6 1.95 4.12 -12.15
CA SER A 6 1.06 4.80 -13.11
C SER A 6 -0.41 4.71 -12.73
N SER A 7 -0.86 3.58 -12.15
CA SER A 7 -2.24 3.44 -11.70
C SER A 7 -2.51 4.26 -10.43
N TRP A 8 -1.53 4.31 -9.53
CA TRP A 8 -1.60 5.11 -8.32
C TRP A 8 -1.64 6.60 -8.64
N MET A 9 -0.70 7.10 -9.43
CA MET A 9 -0.69 8.51 -9.87
C MET A 9 -1.97 8.90 -10.60
N SER A 10 -2.53 8.02 -11.41
CA SER A 10 -3.77 8.29 -12.11
C SER A 10 -4.96 8.43 -11.16
N LEU A 11 -4.99 7.65 -10.08
CA LEU A 11 -6.08 7.67 -9.11
C LEU A 11 -5.96 8.80 -8.07
N THR A 12 -4.74 9.22 -7.74
CA THR A 12 -4.50 10.23 -6.70
C THR A 12 -4.30 11.64 -7.26
N GLU A 13 -3.59 11.76 -8.37
CA GLU A 13 -3.15 13.05 -8.92
C GLU A 13 -3.88 13.44 -10.22
N GLY A 14 -4.48 12.46 -10.90
CA GLY A 14 -5.06 12.66 -12.21
C GLY A 14 -6.22 13.65 -12.26
N ASP A 15 -6.85 13.93 -11.12
CA ASP A 15 -7.99 14.85 -11.00
C ASP A 15 -7.60 16.18 -10.32
N SER A 16 -6.29 16.40 -10.14
CA SER A 16 -5.77 17.65 -9.61
C SER A 16 -5.60 18.69 -10.73
N ASP A 17 -5.61 19.96 -10.36
CA ASP A 17 -5.36 21.10 -11.27
C ASP A 17 -3.90 21.19 -11.74
N LEU A 18 -3.01 20.39 -11.16
CA LEU A 18 -1.57 20.35 -11.47
C LEU A 18 -1.25 19.47 -12.67
N TRP A 19 -2.14 18.57 -13.06
CA TRP A 19 -1.89 17.58 -14.10
C TRP A 19 -2.92 17.68 -15.21
N THR A 20 -2.47 17.83 -16.45
CA THR A 20 -3.31 17.68 -17.63
C THR A 20 -2.80 16.58 -18.53
N TYR A 21 -3.72 15.80 -19.07
CA TYR A 21 -3.39 14.71 -19.96
C TYR A 21 -3.40 15.14 -21.42
N GLN A 22 -2.43 14.67 -22.20
CA GLN A 22 -2.38 14.95 -23.63
C GLN A 22 -3.46 14.17 -24.39
N ALA A 23 -4.31 14.85 -25.14
CA ALA A 23 -5.56 14.35 -25.73
C ALA A 23 -5.44 13.18 -26.74
N ASN A 24 -4.26 12.69 -27.04
CA ASN A 24 -4.00 11.67 -28.06
C ASN A 24 -3.70 10.26 -27.57
N GLN A 25 -3.93 9.99 -26.30
CA GLN A 25 -3.66 8.67 -25.74
C GLN A 25 -4.93 7.93 -25.33
N SER A 26 -4.83 6.62 -25.20
CA SER A 26 -5.89 5.65 -24.95
C SER A 26 -7.00 6.15 -24.01
N THR A 27 -8.22 5.91 -24.41
CA THR A 27 -9.49 6.28 -23.73
C THR A 27 -9.59 5.89 -22.25
N SER A 28 -8.77 4.97 -21.78
CA SER A 28 -8.81 4.49 -20.39
C SER A 28 -8.20 5.49 -19.40
N TYR A 29 -7.18 6.24 -19.80
CA TYR A 29 -6.55 7.25 -18.94
C TYR A 29 -7.35 8.56 -18.90
N THR A 30 -8.02 8.92 -19.99
CA THR A 30 -8.74 10.18 -20.10
C THR A 30 -9.97 10.26 -19.19
N GLN A 31 -10.56 9.14 -18.81
CA GLN A 31 -11.75 9.13 -17.96
C GLN A 31 -11.47 9.63 -16.53
N TRP A 32 -10.25 9.46 -16.02
CA TRP A 32 -9.86 9.91 -14.69
C TRP A 32 -9.45 11.39 -14.65
N PHE A 33 -8.94 11.92 -15.76
CA PHE A 33 -8.50 13.31 -15.88
C PHE A 33 -9.62 14.31 -16.19
N TRP A 34 -10.85 13.84 -16.37
CA TRP A 34 -12.00 14.69 -16.68
C TRP A 34 -12.97 14.74 -15.48
N PHE A 35 -12.48 15.08 -14.30
CA PHE A 35 -13.30 15.24 -13.09
C PHE A 35 -14.23 14.04 -12.84
N PHE A 36 -13.68 12.83 -12.91
CA PHE A 36 -14.44 11.57 -12.78
C PHE A 36 -15.62 11.44 -13.77
N ALA A 37 -15.68 12.24 -14.80
CA ALA A 37 -16.72 12.12 -15.83
C ALA A 37 -16.60 10.76 -16.55
N GLY A 38 -17.46 9.81 -16.18
CA GLY A 38 -17.42 8.44 -16.68
C GLY A 38 -16.57 7.47 -15.86
N ALA A 39 -16.07 7.89 -14.68
CA ALA A 39 -15.41 6.97 -13.76
C ALA A 39 -16.41 5.88 -13.31
N SER A 40 -16.01 4.64 -13.49
CA SER A 40 -16.76 3.46 -13.03
C SER A 40 -15.97 2.76 -11.94
N PRO A 41 -16.61 2.27 -10.87
CA PRO A 41 -15.91 1.50 -9.84
C PRO A 41 -15.27 0.22 -10.37
N ASN A 42 -15.68 -0.23 -11.54
CA ASN A 42 -15.17 -1.44 -12.19
C ASN A 42 -14.14 -1.14 -13.30
N THR A 43 -13.39 -0.05 -13.22
CA THR A 43 -12.32 0.18 -14.19
C THR A 43 -11.13 -0.74 -13.92
N THR A 44 -10.37 -1.04 -14.95
CA THR A 44 -9.14 -1.85 -14.85
C THR A 44 -8.18 -1.28 -13.81
N TYR A 45 -8.09 0.05 -13.71
CA TYR A 45 -7.20 0.73 -12.75
C TYR A 45 -7.64 0.54 -11.30
N THR A 46 -8.93 0.73 -11.02
CA THR A 46 -9.51 0.51 -9.70
C THR A 46 -9.32 -0.94 -9.28
N ASN A 47 -9.62 -1.88 -10.17
CA ASN A 47 -9.47 -3.30 -9.90
C ASN A 47 -8.00 -3.68 -9.67
N ASN A 48 -7.07 -3.19 -10.49
CA ASN A 48 -5.64 -3.44 -10.31
C ASN A 48 -5.11 -2.87 -8.99
N TRP A 49 -5.57 -1.68 -8.62
CA TRP A 49 -5.21 -1.08 -7.35
C TRP A 49 -5.73 -1.90 -6.17
N TRP A 50 -7.01 -2.25 -6.21
CA TRP A 50 -7.65 -3.08 -5.18
C TRP A 50 -6.95 -4.43 -5.04
N ASN A 51 -6.80 -5.18 -6.11
CA ASN A 51 -6.15 -6.48 -6.11
C ASN A 51 -4.70 -6.37 -5.63
N GLY A 52 -3.95 -5.40 -6.15
CA GLY A 52 -2.57 -5.18 -5.74
C GLY A 52 -2.39 -4.83 -4.27
N THR A 53 -3.36 -4.12 -3.67
CA THR A 53 -3.39 -3.84 -2.25
C THR A 53 -3.56 -5.13 -1.44
N TYR A 54 -4.53 -5.95 -1.78
CA TYR A 54 -4.78 -7.20 -1.05
C TYR A 54 -3.74 -8.28 -1.29
N ASP A 55 -3.14 -8.34 -2.47
CA ASP A 55 -1.94 -9.16 -2.72
C ASP A 55 -0.79 -8.76 -1.79
N GLY A 56 -0.60 -7.45 -1.61
CA GLY A 56 0.39 -6.91 -0.69
C GLY A 56 0.08 -7.22 0.77
N VAL A 57 -1.15 -7.00 1.21
CA VAL A 57 -1.61 -7.32 2.58
C VAL A 57 -1.46 -8.82 2.86
N GLY A 58 -1.89 -9.69 1.93
CA GLY A 58 -1.74 -11.13 2.05
C GLY A 58 -0.28 -11.55 2.22
N SER A 59 0.61 -11.02 1.37
CA SER A 59 2.06 -11.29 1.45
C SER A 59 2.66 -10.82 2.78
N CYS A 60 2.22 -9.67 3.30
CA CYS A 60 2.66 -9.19 4.61
C CYS A 60 2.17 -10.10 5.75
N ASN A 61 0.91 -10.53 5.72
CA ASN A 61 0.36 -11.44 6.72
C ASN A 61 1.09 -12.79 6.71
N GLU A 62 1.39 -13.35 5.54
CA GLU A 62 2.20 -14.55 5.41
C GLU A 62 3.60 -14.37 5.97
N ALA A 63 4.28 -13.26 5.64
CA ALA A 63 5.61 -12.97 6.14
C ALA A 63 5.64 -12.85 7.67
N ILE A 64 4.64 -12.21 8.26
CA ILE A 64 4.49 -12.10 9.73
C ILE A 64 4.26 -13.48 10.36
N ALA A 65 3.36 -14.28 9.81
CA ALA A 65 3.05 -15.61 10.32
C ALA A 65 4.24 -16.57 10.22
N LEU A 66 4.98 -16.52 9.10
CA LEU A 66 6.12 -17.40 8.86
C LEU A 66 7.40 -16.96 9.55
N ALA A 67 7.49 -15.75 10.08
CA ALA A 67 8.67 -15.24 10.76
C ALA A 67 9.08 -16.09 11.98
N GLY A 68 8.14 -16.80 12.59
CA GLY A 68 8.45 -17.71 13.70
C GLY A 68 9.16 -19.01 13.30
N TYR A 69 9.11 -19.38 12.04
CA TYR A 69 9.69 -20.63 11.52
C TYR A 69 11.04 -20.40 10.82
N ALA A 70 11.39 -19.15 10.51
CA ALA A 70 12.63 -18.85 9.83
C ALA A 70 13.83 -18.89 10.81
N PRO A 71 15.01 -19.37 10.38
CA PRO A 71 16.19 -19.51 11.22
C PRO A 71 16.93 -18.18 11.38
N TYR A 72 16.40 -17.27 12.15
CA TYR A 72 17.07 -16.02 12.51
C TYR A 72 18.16 -16.25 13.58
N LYS A 73 19.24 -15.46 13.51
CA LYS A 73 20.34 -15.55 14.46
C LYS A 73 19.97 -14.96 15.82
N THR A 74 19.13 -13.93 15.81
CA THR A 74 18.69 -13.23 17.02
C THR A 74 17.20 -12.89 16.95
N GLU A 75 16.59 -12.71 18.11
CA GLU A 75 15.21 -12.24 18.19
C GLU A 75 15.05 -10.81 17.61
N ALA A 76 16.04 -9.97 17.81
CA ALA A 76 16.03 -8.62 17.22
C ALA A 76 16.02 -8.64 15.69
N GLU A 77 16.78 -9.56 15.07
CA GLU A 77 16.76 -9.74 13.61
C GLU A 77 15.38 -10.19 13.11
N ARG A 78 14.76 -11.16 13.82
CA ARG A 78 13.40 -11.59 13.51
C ARG A 78 12.40 -10.43 13.62
N ASN A 79 12.44 -9.69 14.74
CA ASN A 79 11.52 -8.59 15.00
C ASN A 79 11.69 -7.44 13.98
N ALA A 80 12.91 -7.17 13.54
CA ALA A 80 13.17 -6.23 12.46
C ALA A 80 12.51 -6.66 11.15
N LYS A 81 12.55 -7.95 10.79
CA LYS A 81 11.88 -8.46 9.58
C LYS A 81 10.35 -8.43 9.70
N VAL A 82 9.81 -8.74 10.86
CA VAL A 82 8.39 -8.58 11.15
C VAL A 82 7.99 -7.10 11.06
N ALA A 83 8.83 -6.19 11.53
CA ALA A 83 8.60 -4.75 11.48
C ALA A 83 8.56 -4.21 10.03
N GLU A 84 9.45 -4.71 9.15
CA GLU A 84 9.39 -4.40 7.72
C GLU A 84 8.03 -4.82 7.11
N ALA A 85 7.57 -6.03 7.40
CA ALA A 85 6.30 -6.53 6.89
C ALA A 85 5.09 -5.76 7.46
N ARG A 86 5.10 -5.44 8.75
CA ARG A 86 4.05 -4.62 9.39
C ARG A 86 4.02 -3.21 8.83
N PHE A 87 5.16 -2.58 8.65
CA PHE A 87 5.26 -1.26 8.03
C PHE A 87 4.63 -1.23 6.63
N LEU A 88 4.95 -2.21 5.79
CA LEU A 88 4.37 -2.33 4.46
C LEU A 88 2.86 -2.57 4.52
N ARG A 89 2.39 -3.42 5.45
CA ARG A 89 0.96 -3.66 5.65
C ARG A 89 0.21 -2.39 6.05
N ALA A 90 0.78 -1.61 6.96
CA ALA A 90 0.22 -0.32 7.36
C ALA A 90 0.09 0.65 6.16
N ILE A 91 1.10 0.72 5.29
CA ILE A 91 1.06 1.55 4.07
C ILE A 91 -0.03 1.06 3.11
N TYR A 92 -0.16 -0.26 2.90
CA TYR A 92 -1.22 -0.80 2.04
C TYR A 92 -2.61 -0.44 2.57
N TYR A 93 -2.85 -0.60 3.88
CA TYR A 93 -4.14 -0.24 4.49
C TYR A 93 -4.38 1.26 4.48
N PHE A 94 -3.37 2.08 4.78
CA PHE A 94 -3.47 3.53 4.70
C PHE A 94 -3.94 3.96 3.31
N ASN A 95 -3.25 3.53 2.28
CA ASN A 95 -3.62 3.86 0.90
C ASN A 95 -5.00 3.33 0.51
N ALA A 96 -5.38 2.14 0.97
CA ALA A 96 -6.68 1.56 0.69
C ALA A 96 -7.82 2.36 1.35
N VAL A 97 -7.63 2.76 2.62
CA VAL A 97 -8.63 3.54 3.37
C VAL A 97 -8.80 4.92 2.79
N GLU A 98 -7.71 5.59 2.41
CA GLU A 98 -7.77 6.93 1.78
C GLU A 98 -8.49 6.91 0.42
N GLN A 99 -8.36 5.83 -0.36
CA GLN A 99 -9.00 5.72 -1.67
C GLN A 99 -10.42 5.17 -1.64
N PHE A 100 -10.69 4.19 -0.78
CA PHE A 100 -11.94 3.42 -0.80
C PHE A 100 -12.80 3.61 0.45
N GLY A 101 -12.31 4.33 1.45
CA GLY A 101 -12.97 4.44 2.75
C GLY A 101 -12.92 3.11 3.51
N GLY A 102 -14.05 2.61 4.01
CA GLY A 102 -14.07 1.31 4.68
C GLY A 102 -13.67 0.18 3.72
N VAL A 103 -12.75 -0.68 4.15
CA VAL A 103 -12.25 -1.84 3.41
C VAL A 103 -12.28 -3.09 4.28
N THR A 104 -12.12 -4.26 3.68
CA THR A 104 -12.04 -5.52 4.45
C THR A 104 -10.74 -5.59 5.23
N MET A 105 -10.83 -5.84 6.54
CA MET A 105 -9.66 -5.96 7.41
C MET A 105 -9.22 -7.42 7.50
N LEU A 106 -8.00 -7.72 7.04
CA LEU A 106 -7.36 -9.03 7.08
C LEU A 106 -6.03 -8.90 7.81
N THR A 107 -5.93 -9.51 8.98
CA THR A 107 -4.73 -9.44 9.84
C THR A 107 -3.95 -10.75 9.88
N GLU A 108 -4.52 -11.82 9.35
CA GLU A 108 -3.94 -13.15 9.30
C GLU A 108 -3.96 -13.70 7.87
N PRO A 109 -3.11 -14.70 7.54
CA PRO A 109 -3.16 -15.38 6.26
C PRO A 109 -4.53 -16.04 6.05
N GLU A 110 -5.14 -15.79 4.91
CA GLU A 110 -6.41 -16.44 4.56
C GLU A 110 -6.17 -17.92 4.19
N THR A 111 -6.79 -18.81 4.93
CA THR A 111 -6.76 -20.26 4.66
C THR A 111 -8.01 -20.74 3.95
N THR A 112 -9.07 -19.94 3.93
CA THR A 112 -10.36 -20.27 3.33
C THR A 112 -10.91 -19.07 2.55
N LEU A 113 -11.55 -19.34 1.42
CA LEU A 113 -12.18 -18.29 0.62
C LEU A 113 -13.40 -17.72 1.36
N ASN A 114 -13.37 -16.43 1.64
CA ASN A 114 -14.51 -15.70 2.15
C ASN A 114 -15.25 -15.05 0.97
N TYR A 115 -16.44 -15.57 0.66
CA TYR A 115 -17.26 -15.09 -0.47
C TYR A 115 -18.08 -13.84 -0.16
N ALA A 116 -18.13 -13.41 1.10
CA ALA A 116 -18.89 -12.24 1.54
C ALA A 116 -18.07 -11.42 2.55
N PRO A 117 -16.93 -10.82 2.15
CA PRO A 117 -16.14 -10.02 3.05
C PRO A 117 -16.89 -8.75 3.45
N GLU A 118 -16.94 -8.47 4.75
CA GLU A 118 -17.56 -7.27 5.28
C GLU A 118 -16.56 -6.10 5.24
N ARG A 119 -17.09 -4.89 5.02
CA ARG A 119 -16.30 -3.66 5.13
C ARG A 119 -16.13 -3.27 6.58
N THR A 120 -14.92 -3.01 6.98
CA THR A 120 -14.57 -2.47 8.30
C THR A 120 -14.53 -0.95 8.23
N ASP A 121 -14.99 -0.29 9.28
CA ASP A 121 -14.94 1.16 9.39
C ASP A 121 -13.49 1.68 9.35
N PRO A 122 -13.20 2.78 8.63
CA PRO A 122 -11.87 3.36 8.54
C PRO A 122 -11.18 3.59 9.88
N LEU A 123 -11.91 4.15 10.86
CA LEU A 123 -11.33 4.41 12.19
C LEU A 123 -10.92 3.14 12.92
N THR A 124 -11.63 2.04 12.70
CA THR A 124 -11.28 0.74 13.25
C THR A 124 -9.99 0.22 12.63
N ILE A 125 -9.84 0.33 11.31
CA ILE A 125 -8.62 -0.08 10.60
C ILE A 125 -7.41 0.73 11.08
N TYR A 126 -7.58 2.06 11.27
CA TYR A 126 -6.52 2.88 11.84
C TYR A 126 -6.09 2.42 13.22
N LYS A 127 -7.05 2.15 14.11
CA LYS A 127 -6.78 1.78 15.52
C LYS A 127 -6.22 0.38 15.67
N GLU A 128 -6.69 -0.57 14.88
CA GLU A 128 -6.38 -1.98 15.07
C GLU A 128 -5.23 -2.49 14.19
N VAL A 129 -4.95 -1.82 13.06
CA VAL A 129 -3.91 -2.26 12.13
C VAL A 129 -2.87 -1.17 11.90
N ILE A 130 -3.27 0.00 11.38
CA ILE A 130 -2.31 0.98 10.88
C ILE A 130 -1.43 1.52 12.01
N ILE A 131 -2.03 2.01 13.09
CA ILE A 131 -1.27 2.60 14.21
C ILE A 131 -0.41 1.56 14.91
N PRO A 132 -0.93 0.38 15.33
CA PRO A 132 -0.11 -0.63 15.99
C PRO A 132 1.02 -1.18 15.12
N ASP A 133 0.81 -1.29 13.82
CA ASP A 133 1.85 -1.75 12.90
C ASP A 133 2.95 -0.70 12.72
N LEU A 134 2.60 0.59 12.67
CA LEU A 134 3.57 1.68 12.63
C LEU A 134 4.34 1.83 13.95
N GLU A 135 3.68 1.71 15.09
CA GLU A 135 4.32 1.73 16.41
C GLU A 135 5.36 0.59 16.54
N TYR A 136 4.99 -0.61 16.14
CA TYR A 136 5.91 -1.74 16.11
C TYR A 136 7.08 -1.49 15.13
N ALA A 137 6.82 -0.89 13.99
CA ALA A 137 7.87 -0.55 13.03
C ALA A 137 8.86 0.48 13.62
N VAL A 138 8.37 1.50 14.31
CA VAL A 138 9.22 2.51 14.98
C VAL A 138 10.11 1.86 16.05
N GLU A 139 9.60 0.87 16.78
CA GLU A 139 10.37 0.19 17.83
C GLU A 139 11.50 -0.69 17.28
N TRP A 140 11.26 -1.40 16.17
CA TRP A 140 12.17 -2.44 15.70
C TRP A 140 12.95 -2.12 14.42
N LEU A 141 12.53 -1.13 13.65
CA LEU A 141 13.30 -0.68 12.49
C LEU A 141 14.43 0.24 12.95
N ALA A 142 15.65 -0.16 12.69
CA ALA A 142 16.81 0.68 12.95
C ALA A 142 16.72 1.96 12.10
N VAL A 143 16.90 3.11 12.75
CA VAL A 143 17.21 4.37 12.06
C VAL A 143 18.65 4.20 11.52
N GLY A 144 18.77 3.63 10.36
CA GLY A 144 20.03 3.36 9.71
C GLY A 144 20.10 4.04 8.37
N THR A 145 21.26 4.49 8.05
CA THR A 145 21.65 4.83 6.70
C THR A 145 21.32 3.65 5.81
N HIS A 146 20.18 3.67 5.15
CA HIS A 146 19.96 2.79 4.02
C HIS A 146 21.01 3.20 2.99
N ALA A 147 22.07 2.44 3.00
CA ALA A 147 23.04 2.51 1.95
C ALA A 147 22.29 2.35 0.64
N THR A 148 22.21 3.46 -0.06
CA THR A 148 22.26 3.48 -1.51
C THR A 148 21.14 2.73 -2.21
N THR A 149 20.22 3.40 -2.79
CA THR A 149 20.14 3.51 -4.25
C THR A 149 18.91 4.22 -4.76
N CYS A 150 17.81 4.32 -4.03
CA CYS A 150 16.63 4.94 -4.61
C CYS A 150 16.12 6.19 -3.86
N LEU A 151 16.34 6.26 -2.56
CA LEU A 151 15.87 7.39 -1.75
C LEU A 151 16.87 8.54 -1.63
N LEU A 152 18.17 8.26 -1.79
CA LEU A 152 19.20 9.32 -1.83
C LEU A 152 19.12 10.18 -3.09
N TYR A 153 18.57 9.61 -4.17
CA TYR A 153 18.42 10.35 -5.42
C TYR A 153 17.34 11.45 -5.35
N THR A 154 16.42 11.34 -4.42
CA THR A 154 15.36 12.35 -4.22
C THR A 154 15.74 13.43 -3.23
N SER A 155 16.66 13.17 -2.30
CA SER A 155 17.12 14.20 -1.36
C SER A 155 18.16 15.14 -1.98
N ASP A 156 19.09 14.60 -2.77
CA ASP A 156 20.12 15.43 -3.44
C ASP A 156 19.54 16.31 -4.57
N ALA A 157 18.41 15.90 -5.17
CA ALA A 157 17.75 16.68 -6.21
C ALA A 157 16.91 17.85 -5.64
N ALA A 158 16.70 17.90 -4.34
CA ALA A 158 15.96 18.98 -3.68
C ALA A 158 16.88 20.08 -3.13
N ASP A 159 18.21 19.85 -3.11
CA ASP A 159 19.20 20.77 -2.57
C ASP A 159 19.96 21.56 -3.67
N GLU A 160 19.66 21.34 -4.97
CA GLU A 160 20.11 22.14 -6.11
C GLU A 160 18.98 23.04 -6.66
#